data_3485c49d97c3c171278cbe16751fac51
#
_entry.id   3485c49d97c3c171278cbe16751fac51
#
_cell.length_a   1.000
_cell.length_b   1.000
_cell.length_c   1.000
_cell.angle_alpha   90.00
_cell.angle_beta   90.00
_cell.angle_gamma   90.00
#
_symmetry.space_group_name_H-M   'P 1'
#
loop_
_entity.id
_entity.type
_entity.pdbx_description
1 polymer ?
#
loop_
_entity_poly.entity_id
_entity_poly.type
_entity_poly.pdbx_seq_one_letter_code
_entity_poly.pdbx_strand_id
1 'polypeptide(L)'
;MACNGLCKTREIIMKKIYLNILALLLISGCSENIEVEYDVEFPQKKTYEWRLVTAWPKNYPGLGMAPERIANLVEEMSDGQMKITVYGAGEQVPAFGVFDAVSSGSHQMGHSGGYFWKGKAPAAQFFTGVPFGLTADEINAWTNRGGGLELWREVYAPFNIYPIPAGNTGTQMFGWFNKEINSLDDIKGLKMRIPGIGGEVLKRAGGIPVTLPGGELFTALQTGVIDATEWVGPYNDLTFGFQQAAKYYYYPGWHEPGSMLELLINQDEWNALPKNLKVIIETAAKAVNQDILDEYTARNNKALRELVDVHGVELRKLPDDVIAEFKVIATDILEENAAKDETVNKVYQSYKKFKEEVSAYHKVSEDAFVEARND
;
A
#
# COMPACT_ATOMS: atom_id res chain seq x y z
N MET A 1 -51.00 12.21 -11.23
CA MET A 1 -52.07 11.30 -10.79
C MET A 1 -51.45 10.00 -10.20
N ALA A 2 -50.72 10.06 -9.06
CA ALA A 2 -50.13 8.88 -8.47
C ALA A 2 -50.00 8.91 -6.92
N CYS A 3 -50.78 9.77 -6.26
CA CYS A 3 -50.73 9.87 -4.78
C CYS A 3 -51.96 9.32 -4.02
N ASN A 4 -53.02 8.86 -4.71
CA ASN A 4 -54.24 8.40 -4.05
C ASN A 4 -54.32 6.89 -3.73
N GLY A 5 -53.33 6.11 -4.16
CA GLY A 5 -53.33 4.64 -3.91
C GLY A 5 -52.79 4.23 -2.56
N LEU A 6 -51.77 4.93 -2.05
CA LEU A 6 -51.07 4.54 -0.80
C LEU A 6 -51.85 4.93 0.49
N CYS A 7 -52.72 5.94 0.42
CA CYS A 7 -53.50 6.37 1.60
C CYS A 7 -54.64 5.38 1.95
N LYS A 8 -55.27 4.81 0.93
CA LYS A 8 -56.35 3.82 1.15
C LYS A 8 -55.91 2.49 1.70
N THR A 9 -54.69 2.08 1.34
CA THR A 9 -54.15 0.79 1.83
C THR A 9 -53.73 0.86 3.30
N ARG A 10 -53.23 2.01 3.78
CA ARG A 10 -52.93 2.23 5.20
C ARG A 10 -54.16 2.29 6.08
N GLU A 11 -55.27 2.88 5.63
CA GLU A 11 -56.53 2.91 6.41
C GLU A 11 -57.17 1.54 6.55
N ILE A 12 -57.07 0.68 5.56
CA ILE A 12 -57.65 -0.69 5.60
C ILE A 12 -56.83 -1.58 6.54
N ILE A 13 -55.50 -1.41 6.55
CA ILE A 13 -54.62 -2.18 7.46
C ILE A 13 -54.81 -1.73 8.92
N MET A 14 -54.94 -0.42 9.16
CA MET A 14 -55.20 0.10 10.51
C MET A 14 -56.58 -0.34 11.05
N LYS A 15 -57.65 -0.31 10.23
CA LYS A 15 -58.95 -0.79 10.63
C LYS A 15 -59.01 -2.28 10.95
N LYS A 16 -58.26 -3.12 10.22
CA LYS A 16 -58.15 -4.56 10.55
C LYS A 16 -57.36 -4.82 11.85
N ILE A 17 -56.37 -4.01 12.16
CA ILE A 17 -55.60 -4.11 13.42
C ILE A 17 -56.46 -3.68 14.60
N TYR A 18 -57.26 -2.61 14.51
CA TYR A 18 -58.18 -2.19 15.59
C TYR A 18 -59.33 -3.19 15.81
N LEU A 19 -59.83 -3.85 14.77
CA LEU A 19 -60.92 -4.83 14.91
C LEU A 19 -60.43 -6.13 15.59
N ASN A 20 -59.19 -6.53 15.39
CA ASN A 20 -58.59 -7.69 16.05
C ASN A 20 -58.18 -7.41 17.51
N ILE A 21 -57.85 -6.17 17.85
CA ILE A 21 -57.55 -5.78 19.26
C ILE A 21 -58.85 -5.71 20.09
N LEU A 22 -59.97 -5.29 19.50
CA LEU A 22 -61.26 -5.23 20.20
C LEU A 22 -61.89 -6.60 20.42
N ALA A 23 -61.62 -7.60 19.59
CA ALA A 23 -62.08 -8.98 19.76
C ALA A 23 -61.32 -9.75 20.87
N LEU A 24 -60.10 -9.31 21.24
CA LEU A 24 -59.27 -9.91 22.30
C LEU A 24 -59.64 -9.43 23.72
N LEU A 25 -60.44 -8.36 23.84
CA LEU A 25 -60.84 -7.79 25.16
C LEU A 25 -62.15 -8.37 25.74
N LEU A 26 -62.78 -9.33 25.10
CA LEU A 26 -64.06 -9.93 25.56
C LEU A 26 -63.93 -11.36 26.07
N ILE A 27 -62.70 -11.89 26.21
CA ILE A 27 -62.50 -13.21 26.84
C ILE A 27 -61.70 -13.02 28.13
N SER A 28 -62.37 -12.41 29.13
CA SER A 28 -61.87 -12.42 30.51
C SER A 28 -62.41 -13.66 31.22
N GLY A 29 -61.62 -14.71 31.29
CA GLY A 29 -61.93 -15.88 32.05
C GLY A 29 -60.83 -16.94 31.94
N CYS A 30 -60.03 -17.05 33.01
CA CYS A 30 -58.95 -18.01 33.28
C CYS A 30 -57.57 -17.59 32.71
N SER A 31 -56.77 -17.07 33.61
CA SER A 31 -55.35 -16.79 33.41
C SER A 31 -54.53 -18.07 33.44
N GLU A 32 -54.11 -18.55 32.29
CA GLU A 32 -52.82 -19.22 32.15
C GLU A 32 -51.91 -18.27 31.41
N ASN A 33 -50.83 -17.82 32.06
CA ASN A 33 -49.79 -17.06 31.43
C ASN A 33 -49.09 -17.95 30.39
N ILE A 34 -49.54 -17.89 29.14
CA ILE A 34 -48.76 -18.42 28.02
C ILE A 34 -47.76 -17.33 27.68
N GLU A 35 -46.55 -17.41 28.27
CA GLU A 35 -45.37 -16.73 27.71
C GLU A 35 -45.08 -17.37 26.36
N VAL A 36 -45.53 -16.72 25.28
CA VAL A 36 -45.12 -17.09 23.94
C VAL A 36 -43.73 -16.49 23.77
N GLU A 37 -42.73 -17.27 24.12
CA GLU A 37 -41.33 -16.99 23.78
C GLU A 37 -41.22 -17.11 22.26
N TYR A 38 -41.21 -15.95 21.59
CA TYR A 38 -40.87 -15.91 20.16
C TYR A 38 -39.35 -16.08 20.05
N ASP A 39 -38.94 -17.32 19.88
CA ASP A 39 -37.59 -17.65 19.46
C ASP A 39 -37.42 -17.14 18.02
N VAL A 40 -37.18 -15.84 17.89
CA VAL A 40 -36.77 -15.26 16.60
C VAL A 40 -35.31 -15.62 16.41
N GLU A 41 -35.06 -16.83 15.90
CA GLU A 41 -33.74 -17.17 15.38
C GLU A 41 -33.41 -16.21 14.25
N PHE A 42 -32.69 -15.15 14.56
CA PHE A 42 -32.02 -14.35 13.51
C PHE A 42 -30.99 -15.25 12.85
N PRO A 43 -31.02 -15.42 11.51
CA PRO A 43 -30.05 -16.25 10.84
C PRO A 43 -28.64 -15.73 11.20
N GLN A 44 -27.84 -16.59 11.82
CA GLN A 44 -26.49 -16.26 12.24
C GLN A 44 -25.71 -15.81 11.00
N LYS A 45 -25.20 -14.60 11.06
CA LYS A 45 -24.43 -14.01 9.96
C LYS A 45 -23.14 -14.82 9.82
N LYS A 46 -22.89 -15.40 8.63
CA LYS A 46 -21.65 -16.15 8.38
C LYS A 46 -20.44 -15.27 8.72
N THR A 47 -19.55 -15.76 9.58
CA THR A 47 -18.28 -15.10 9.92
C THR A 47 -17.15 -15.57 9.01
N TYR A 48 -16.14 -14.71 8.85
CA TYR A 48 -14.96 -14.95 8.02
C TYR A 48 -13.72 -14.70 8.87
N GLU A 49 -12.88 -15.71 8.99
CA GLU A 49 -11.58 -15.60 9.66
C GLU A 49 -10.47 -15.75 8.61
N TRP A 50 -9.79 -14.68 8.31
CA TRP A 50 -8.72 -14.65 7.30
C TRP A 50 -7.36 -14.40 7.93
N ARG A 51 -6.32 -14.85 7.23
CA ARG A 51 -4.92 -14.66 7.59
C ARG A 51 -4.27 -13.75 6.57
N LEU A 52 -3.58 -12.72 7.06
CA LEU A 52 -2.79 -11.79 6.28
C LEU A 52 -1.31 -11.95 6.65
N VAL A 53 -0.46 -12.21 5.67
CA VAL A 53 1.00 -12.24 5.82
C VAL A 53 1.61 -10.98 5.21
N THR A 54 2.67 -10.42 5.82
CA THR A 54 3.27 -9.18 5.30
C THR A 54 4.78 -9.33 5.11
N ALA A 55 5.33 -8.54 4.18
CA ALA A 55 6.77 -8.44 3.93
C ALA A 55 7.50 -7.58 4.98
N TRP A 56 6.78 -6.99 5.91
CA TRP A 56 7.30 -6.04 6.90
C TRP A 56 7.40 -6.66 8.30
N PRO A 57 8.34 -6.19 9.13
CA PRO A 57 8.33 -6.55 10.54
C PRO A 57 7.02 -6.12 11.21
N LYS A 58 6.51 -6.96 12.11
CA LYS A 58 5.27 -6.68 12.83
C LYS A 58 5.39 -5.41 13.67
N ASN A 59 4.32 -4.62 13.73
CA ASN A 59 4.25 -3.36 14.48
C ASN A 59 5.29 -2.29 14.04
N TYR A 60 5.93 -2.49 12.90
CA TYR A 60 6.87 -1.52 12.37
C TYR A 60 6.10 -0.26 11.90
N PRO A 61 6.56 0.95 12.25
CA PRO A 61 5.87 2.18 11.90
C PRO A 61 5.52 2.29 10.42
N GLY A 62 4.33 2.75 10.10
CA GLY A 62 3.84 2.83 8.75
C GLY A 62 3.65 1.46 8.10
N LEU A 63 4.71 0.87 7.54
CA LEU A 63 4.66 -0.38 6.74
C LEU A 63 4.06 -1.57 7.50
N GLY A 64 4.53 -1.86 8.71
CA GLY A 64 4.04 -2.98 9.54
C GLY A 64 2.70 -2.68 10.20
N MET A 65 2.39 -1.38 10.42
CA MET A 65 1.11 -0.97 11.00
C MET A 65 -0.02 -0.89 9.97
N ALA A 66 0.27 -0.69 8.69
CA ALA A 66 -0.74 -0.60 7.64
C ALA A 66 -1.67 -1.83 7.60
N PRO A 67 -1.17 -3.08 7.54
CA PRO A 67 -2.02 -4.26 7.54
C PRO A 67 -2.82 -4.43 8.84
N GLU A 68 -2.27 -4.04 9.99
CA GLU A 68 -2.99 -4.07 11.27
C GLU A 68 -4.16 -3.07 11.28
N ARG A 69 -3.95 -1.85 10.76
CA ARG A 69 -5.03 -0.84 10.63
C ARG A 69 -6.12 -1.30 9.69
N ILE A 70 -5.76 -1.93 8.55
CA ILE A 70 -6.73 -2.53 7.64
C ILE A 70 -7.56 -3.60 8.36
N ALA A 71 -6.90 -4.51 9.08
CA ALA A 71 -7.58 -5.59 9.82
C ALA A 71 -8.57 -5.05 10.85
N ASN A 72 -8.15 -4.05 11.65
CA ASN A 72 -8.99 -3.42 12.66
C ASN A 72 -10.21 -2.70 12.05
N LEU A 73 -10.00 -1.91 10.98
CA LEU A 73 -11.09 -1.23 10.27
C LEU A 73 -12.08 -2.22 9.65
N VAL A 74 -11.59 -3.32 9.08
CA VAL A 74 -12.47 -4.37 8.53
C VAL A 74 -13.31 -5.04 9.62
N GLU A 75 -12.71 -5.37 10.75
CA GLU A 75 -13.43 -5.97 11.89
C GLU A 75 -14.50 -5.01 12.43
N GLU A 76 -14.14 -3.74 12.64
CA GLU A 76 -15.06 -2.70 13.15
C GLU A 76 -16.19 -2.41 12.16
N MET A 77 -15.90 -2.12 10.89
CA MET A 77 -16.92 -1.81 9.88
C MET A 77 -17.82 -3.00 9.55
N SER A 78 -17.35 -4.23 9.73
CA SER A 78 -18.14 -5.43 9.49
C SER A 78 -18.96 -5.87 10.70
N ASP A 79 -18.87 -5.15 11.83
CA ASP A 79 -19.49 -5.57 13.11
C ASP A 79 -19.05 -6.99 13.51
N GLY A 80 -17.74 -7.27 13.40
CA GLY A 80 -17.14 -8.56 13.70
C GLY A 80 -17.46 -9.69 12.71
N GLN A 81 -18.14 -9.40 11.60
CA GLN A 81 -18.43 -10.43 10.59
C GLN A 81 -17.17 -10.95 9.91
N MET A 82 -16.11 -10.10 9.80
CA MET A 82 -14.83 -10.49 9.23
C MET A 82 -13.71 -10.13 10.18
N LYS A 83 -12.88 -11.12 10.51
CA LYS A 83 -11.68 -10.96 11.32
C LYS A 83 -10.44 -11.33 10.51
N ILE A 84 -9.43 -10.48 10.55
CA ILE A 84 -8.16 -10.69 9.84
C ILE A 84 -7.04 -10.77 10.88
N THR A 85 -6.33 -11.90 10.93
CA THR A 85 -5.14 -12.06 11.77
C THR A 85 -3.91 -11.73 10.95
N VAL A 86 -3.12 -10.74 11.40
CA VAL A 86 -1.91 -10.27 10.72
C VAL A 86 -0.67 -10.98 11.26
N TYR A 87 0.18 -11.44 10.35
CA TYR A 87 1.46 -12.08 10.64
C TYR A 87 2.60 -11.28 9.97
N GLY A 88 3.58 -10.87 10.76
CA GLY A 88 4.76 -10.16 10.29
C GLY A 88 5.70 -11.04 9.46
N ALA A 89 6.67 -10.42 8.81
CA ALA A 89 7.67 -11.10 8.01
C ALA A 89 8.41 -12.16 8.85
N GLY A 90 8.46 -13.40 8.36
CA GLY A 90 9.12 -14.52 9.02
C GLY A 90 8.26 -15.27 10.06
N GLU A 91 7.07 -14.79 10.44
CA GLU A 91 6.22 -15.50 11.40
C GLU A 91 5.52 -16.72 10.77
N GLN A 92 5.02 -16.60 9.54
CA GLN A 92 4.37 -17.69 8.80
C GLN A 92 5.09 -17.98 7.49
N VAL A 93 5.53 -16.93 6.79
CA VAL A 93 6.27 -17.03 5.52
C VAL A 93 7.44 -16.03 5.54
N PRO A 94 8.52 -16.30 4.80
CA PRO A 94 9.57 -15.31 4.57
C PRO A 94 9.01 -14.05 3.94
N ALA A 95 9.65 -12.88 4.15
CA ALA A 95 9.21 -11.60 3.62
C ALA A 95 8.90 -11.63 2.11
N PHE A 96 9.72 -12.32 1.31
CA PHE A 96 9.54 -12.46 -0.14
C PHE A 96 8.68 -13.65 -0.55
N GLY A 97 8.10 -14.38 0.40
CA GLY A 97 7.15 -15.47 0.16
C GLY A 97 5.68 -15.07 0.12
N VAL A 98 5.37 -13.79 0.41
CA VAL A 98 3.99 -13.28 0.53
C VAL A 98 3.17 -13.51 -0.74
N PHE A 99 3.73 -13.19 -1.91
CA PHE A 99 3.06 -13.36 -3.19
C PHE A 99 2.64 -14.80 -3.45
N ASP A 100 3.57 -15.75 -3.24
CA ASP A 100 3.30 -17.18 -3.47
C ASP A 100 2.29 -17.73 -2.46
N ALA A 101 2.34 -17.26 -1.22
CA ALA A 101 1.40 -17.67 -0.17
C ALA A 101 -0.03 -17.27 -0.52
N VAL A 102 -0.23 -16.06 -1.07
CA VAL A 102 -1.54 -15.57 -1.51
C VAL A 102 -1.96 -16.24 -2.81
N SER A 103 -1.07 -16.31 -3.81
CA SER A 103 -1.33 -16.94 -5.11
C SER A 103 -1.81 -18.40 -4.96
N SER A 104 -1.18 -19.17 -4.09
CA SER A 104 -1.54 -20.57 -3.83
C SER A 104 -2.79 -20.75 -2.97
N GLY A 105 -3.32 -19.68 -2.35
CA GLY A 105 -4.43 -19.75 -1.40
C GLY A 105 -4.03 -20.29 -0.02
N SER A 106 -2.74 -20.48 0.28
CA SER A 106 -2.30 -20.89 1.62
C SER A 106 -2.59 -19.80 2.67
N HIS A 107 -2.64 -18.55 2.24
CA HIS A 107 -3.11 -17.39 3.00
C HIS A 107 -4.08 -16.57 2.14
N GLN A 108 -5.13 -16.06 2.77
CA GLN A 108 -6.17 -15.30 2.05
C GLN A 108 -5.68 -13.94 1.59
N MET A 109 -4.78 -13.32 2.39
CA MET A 109 -4.31 -11.96 2.15
C MET A 109 -2.80 -11.83 2.33
N GLY A 110 -2.24 -10.81 1.67
CA GLY A 110 -0.85 -10.38 1.83
C GLY A 110 -0.71 -8.87 1.75
N HIS A 111 0.37 -8.32 2.33
CA HIS A 111 0.71 -6.89 2.22
C HIS A 111 2.18 -6.72 1.91
N SER A 112 2.50 -5.99 0.82
CA SER A 112 3.87 -5.90 0.31
C SER A 112 4.06 -4.72 -0.66
N GLY A 113 5.13 -4.75 -1.46
CA GLY A 113 5.40 -3.88 -2.61
C GLY A 113 5.66 -4.69 -3.88
N GLY A 114 5.06 -4.30 -4.99
CA GLY A 114 5.07 -5.04 -6.26
C GLY A 114 6.46 -5.26 -6.87
N TYR A 115 7.44 -4.44 -6.52
CA TYR A 115 8.82 -4.61 -7.03
C TYR A 115 9.51 -5.90 -6.57
N PHE A 116 9.06 -6.53 -5.48
CA PHE A 116 9.61 -7.82 -5.05
C PHE A 116 9.26 -8.97 -6.00
N TRP A 117 8.24 -8.80 -6.80
CA TRP A 117 7.74 -9.82 -7.73
C TRP A 117 8.23 -9.66 -9.16
N LYS A 118 9.18 -8.75 -9.42
CA LYS A 118 9.68 -8.46 -10.77
C LYS A 118 10.12 -9.69 -11.57
N GLY A 119 10.59 -10.72 -10.90
CA GLY A 119 10.98 -11.99 -11.55
C GLY A 119 9.80 -12.85 -12.02
N LYS A 120 8.59 -12.59 -11.53
CA LYS A 120 7.35 -13.33 -11.88
C LYS A 120 6.38 -12.47 -12.66
N ALA A 121 6.18 -11.24 -12.22
CA ALA A 121 5.30 -10.24 -12.80
C ALA A 121 6.09 -8.94 -13.05
N PRO A 122 6.87 -8.83 -14.14
CA PRO A 122 7.76 -7.69 -14.38
C PRO A 122 7.04 -6.33 -14.35
N ALA A 123 5.79 -6.28 -14.80
CA ALA A 123 4.98 -5.07 -14.79
C ALA A 123 4.50 -4.64 -13.37
N ALA A 124 4.59 -5.51 -12.37
CA ALA A 124 4.15 -5.20 -11.00
C ALA A 124 4.90 -3.99 -10.39
N GLN A 125 6.14 -3.76 -10.79
CA GLN A 125 6.97 -2.66 -10.31
C GLN A 125 6.36 -1.28 -10.56
N PHE A 126 5.59 -1.10 -11.66
CA PHE A 126 4.96 0.16 -12.01
C PHE A 126 3.88 0.59 -11.01
N PHE A 127 3.28 -0.35 -10.29
CA PHE A 127 2.24 -0.08 -9.30
C PHE A 127 2.81 0.23 -7.90
N THR A 128 4.13 0.14 -7.72
CA THR A 128 4.78 0.51 -6.46
C THR A 128 5.61 1.78 -6.63
N GLY A 129 6.69 1.75 -7.40
CA GLY A 129 7.56 2.90 -7.59
C GLY A 129 8.41 2.77 -8.84
N VAL A 130 8.53 3.86 -9.59
CA VAL A 130 9.34 3.95 -10.81
C VAL A 130 10.36 5.06 -10.60
N PRO A 131 11.65 4.83 -10.85
CA PRO A 131 12.65 5.88 -10.76
C PRO A 131 12.28 7.12 -11.59
N PHE A 132 12.36 8.30 -10.97
CA PHE A 132 11.93 9.58 -11.56
C PHE A 132 10.47 9.59 -12.04
N GLY A 133 9.65 8.75 -11.42
CA GLY A 133 8.26 8.50 -11.78
C GLY A 133 7.26 9.44 -11.12
N LEU A 134 6.06 8.91 -10.91
CA LEU A 134 4.94 9.61 -10.27
C LEU A 134 5.20 9.79 -8.77
N THR A 135 4.86 10.98 -8.25
CA THR A 135 4.80 11.25 -6.81
C THR A 135 3.64 10.49 -6.16
N ALA A 136 3.52 10.57 -4.83
CA ALA A 136 2.48 9.84 -4.10
C ALA A 136 1.05 10.18 -4.57
N ASP A 137 0.75 11.46 -4.75
CA ASP A 137 -0.57 11.91 -5.21
C ASP A 137 -0.81 11.52 -6.67
N GLU A 138 0.22 11.63 -7.50
CA GLU A 138 0.14 11.28 -8.91
C GLU A 138 -0.08 9.78 -9.12
N ILE A 139 0.64 8.89 -8.39
CA ILE A 139 0.43 7.44 -8.51
C ILE A 139 -0.92 7.03 -7.94
N ASN A 140 -1.38 7.66 -6.86
CA ASN A 140 -2.73 7.49 -6.34
C ASN A 140 -3.79 7.90 -7.38
N ALA A 141 -3.60 9.01 -8.07
CA ALA A 141 -4.51 9.48 -9.12
C ALA A 141 -4.49 8.56 -10.33
N TRP A 142 -3.32 8.16 -10.83
CA TRP A 142 -3.21 7.20 -11.92
C TRP A 142 -3.89 5.87 -11.58
N THR A 143 -3.61 5.33 -10.41
CA THR A 143 -4.16 4.04 -9.99
C THR A 143 -5.68 4.12 -9.81
N ASN A 144 -6.19 5.14 -9.12
CA ASN A 144 -7.62 5.20 -8.79
C ASN A 144 -8.50 5.79 -9.91
N ARG A 145 -7.94 6.56 -10.87
CA ARG A 145 -8.70 7.31 -11.89
C ARG A 145 -8.07 7.29 -13.28
N GLY A 146 -6.79 6.97 -13.40
CA GLY A 146 -6.05 6.95 -14.67
C GLY A 146 -5.98 5.57 -15.34
N GLY A 147 -6.72 4.56 -14.85
CA GLY A 147 -6.72 3.20 -15.41
C GLY A 147 -5.65 2.27 -14.86
N GLY A 148 -4.84 2.74 -13.89
CA GLY A 148 -3.77 1.93 -13.31
C GLY A 148 -4.27 0.70 -12.55
N LEU A 149 -5.42 0.80 -11.82
CA LEU A 149 -5.96 -0.30 -11.03
C LEU A 149 -6.46 -1.46 -11.90
N GLU A 150 -7.09 -1.15 -13.03
CA GLU A 150 -7.54 -2.15 -13.99
C GLU A 150 -6.35 -2.90 -14.60
N LEU A 151 -5.29 -2.17 -14.96
CA LEU A 151 -4.04 -2.77 -15.45
C LEU A 151 -3.36 -3.62 -14.36
N TRP A 152 -3.37 -3.18 -13.12
CA TRP A 152 -2.80 -3.93 -12.01
C TRP A 152 -3.52 -5.27 -11.80
N ARG A 153 -4.84 -5.24 -11.81
CA ARG A 153 -5.69 -6.46 -11.74
C ARG A 153 -5.43 -7.39 -12.91
N GLU A 154 -5.26 -6.86 -14.12
CA GLU A 154 -4.92 -7.64 -15.30
C GLU A 154 -3.54 -8.33 -15.17
N VAL A 155 -2.52 -7.60 -14.69
CA VAL A 155 -1.17 -8.14 -14.45
C VAL A 155 -1.18 -9.25 -13.40
N TYR A 156 -2.03 -9.17 -12.38
CA TYR A 156 -2.07 -10.13 -11.27
C TYR A 156 -3.07 -11.28 -11.46
N ALA A 157 -4.00 -11.16 -12.39
CA ALA A 157 -5.00 -12.21 -12.67
C ALA A 157 -4.40 -13.60 -12.98
N PRO A 158 -3.31 -13.74 -13.77
CA PRO A 158 -2.68 -15.03 -14.02
C PRO A 158 -2.13 -15.72 -12.77
N PHE A 159 -1.93 -14.97 -11.69
CA PHE A 159 -1.41 -15.46 -10.41
C PHE A 159 -2.51 -15.70 -9.37
N ASN A 160 -3.78 -15.63 -9.77
CA ASN A 160 -4.92 -15.78 -8.88
C ASN A 160 -4.92 -14.76 -7.71
N ILE A 161 -4.50 -13.52 -7.98
CA ILE A 161 -4.39 -12.43 -7.00
C ILE A 161 -5.24 -11.24 -7.43
N TYR A 162 -5.99 -10.68 -6.47
CA TYR A 162 -6.73 -9.43 -6.57
C TYR A 162 -6.00 -8.35 -5.78
N PRO A 163 -5.34 -7.37 -6.43
CA PRO A 163 -4.60 -6.31 -5.76
C PRO A 163 -5.50 -5.12 -5.43
N ILE A 164 -5.19 -4.46 -4.31
CA ILE A 164 -5.79 -3.18 -3.88
C ILE A 164 -4.67 -2.27 -3.37
N PRO A 165 -4.64 -0.95 -3.70
CA PRO A 165 -3.76 0.02 -3.07
C PRO A 165 -3.99 0.08 -1.55
N ALA A 166 -2.92 0.02 -0.75
CA ALA A 166 -3.06 -0.16 0.69
C ALA A 166 -1.96 0.48 1.54
N GLY A 167 -1.42 1.58 1.08
CA GLY A 167 -0.39 2.39 1.72
C GLY A 167 0.44 3.15 0.70
N ASN A 168 1.02 4.26 1.09
CA ASN A 168 1.97 5.01 0.28
C ASN A 168 3.01 5.65 1.20
N THR A 169 4.29 5.54 0.83
CA THR A 169 5.40 6.07 1.65
C THR A 169 5.66 7.55 1.43
N GLY A 170 5.08 8.15 0.39
CA GLY A 170 5.54 9.45 -0.10
C GLY A 170 6.91 9.34 -0.78
N THR A 171 7.51 10.48 -1.06
CA THR A 171 8.87 10.55 -1.62
C THR A 171 9.88 10.08 -0.59
N GLN A 172 10.66 9.09 -0.96
CA GLN A 172 11.67 8.49 -0.08
C GLN A 172 12.98 9.28 -0.06
N MET A 173 13.88 8.87 0.83
CA MET A 173 15.30 9.28 0.81
C MET A 173 16.09 8.27 -0.01
N PHE A 174 17.21 8.72 -0.62
CA PHE A 174 18.08 7.78 -1.36
C PHE A 174 18.75 6.77 -0.43
N GLY A 175 18.97 7.14 0.83
CA GLY A 175 19.34 6.21 1.89
C GLY A 175 20.66 6.48 2.58
N TRP A 176 21.16 5.45 3.25
CA TRP A 176 22.27 5.46 4.19
C TRP A 176 23.54 4.89 3.57
N PHE A 177 24.67 5.59 3.76
CA PHE A 177 25.93 5.26 3.12
C PHE A 177 27.08 5.29 4.14
N ASN A 178 27.95 4.28 4.08
CA ASN A 178 29.20 4.22 4.82
C ASN A 178 30.35 5.00 4.13
N LYS A 179 30.13 5.40 2.88
CA LYS A 179 31.09 6.15 2.06
C LYS A 179 30.42 7.39 1.47
N GLU A 180 31.21 8.43 1.22
CA GLU A 180 30.72 9.60 0.48
C GLU A 180 30.56 9.28 -1.00
N ILE A 181 29.54 9.90 -1.59
CA ILE A 181 29.28 9.87 -3.03
C ILE A 181 29.45 11.29 -3.55
N ASN A 182 30.55 11.53 -4.23
CA ASN A 182 30.92 12.82 -4.81
C ASN A 182 30.85 12.81 -6.34
N SER A 183 30.77 11.63 -6.96
CA SER A 183 30.73 11.44 -8.40
C SER A 183 30.22 10.07 -8.78
N LEU A 184 29.98 9.81 -10.06
CA LEU A 184 29.64 8.47 -10.59
C LEU A 184 30.72 7.42 -10.34
N ASP A 185 31.99 7.83 -10.18
CA ASP A 185 33.05 6.87 -9.87
C ASP A 185 32.88 6.24 -8.51
N ASP A 186 32.25 6.93 -7.54
CA ASP A 186 31.96 6.41 -6.20
C ASP A 186 30.82 5.37 -6.20
N ILE A 187 30.04 5.32 -7.28
CA ILE A 187 29.01 4.29 -7.48
C ILE A 187 29.60 2.96 -7.94
N LYS A 188 30.76 2.98 -8.59
CA LYS A 188 31.40 1.76 -9.12
C LYS A 188 31.80 0.82 -7.98
N GLY A 189 31.24 -0.39 -8.03
CA GLY A 189 31.46 -1.43 -7.02
C GLY A 189 30.75 -1.20 -5.68
N LEU A 190 29.94 -0.15 -5.53
CA LEU A 190 29.14 0.11 -4.35
C LEU A 190 28.11 -1.01 -4.15
N LYS A 191 28.22 -1.74 -3.05
CA LYS A 191 27.24 -2.77 -2.66
C LYS A 191 26.09 -2.09 -1.92
N MET A 192 24.97 -1.93 -2.61
CA MET A 192 23.81 -1.25 -2.03
C MET A 192 22.56 -2.14 -2.06
N ARG A 193 21.87 -2.22 -0.94
CA ARG A 193 20.52 -2.78 -0.94
C ARG A 193 19.58 -1.77 -1.58
N ILE A 194 19.02 -2.14 -2.70
CA ILE A 194 18.05 -1.36 -3.46
C ILE A 194 17.24 -2.31 -4.37
N PRO A 195 15.91 -2.42 -4.20
CA PRO A 195 15.08 -3.33 -4.98
C PRO A 195 14.65 -2.74 -6.32
N GLY A 196 13.93 -3.52 -7.09
CA GLY A 196 13.19 -3.06 -8.27
C GLY A 196 14.05 -2.50 -9.39
N ILE A 197 13.49 -1.53 -10.09
CA ILE A 197 14.15 -0.81 -11.21
C ILE A 197 15.30 0.04 -10.69
N GLY A 198 15.21 0.60 -9.47
CA GLY A 198 16.30 1.33 -8.84
C GLY A 198 17.59 0.50 -8.75
N GLY A 199 17.46 -0.79 -8.43
CA GLY A 199 18.60 -1.72 -8.43
C GLY A 199 19.17 -1.95 -9.84
N GLU A 200 18.35 -1.95 -10.87
CA GLU A 200 18.82 -2.07 -12.27
C GLU A 200 19.57 -0.83 -12.72
N VAL A 201 19.10 0.36 -12.31
CA VAL A 201 19.81 1.64 -12.55
C VAL A 201 21.17 1.62 -11.87
N LEU A 202 21.23 1.28 -10.57
CA LEU A 202 22.48 1.19 -9.82
C LEU A 202 23.47 0.22 -10.49
N LYS A 203 22.99 -0.95 -10.92
CA LYS A 203 23.82 -1.95 -11.62
C LYS A 203 24.41 -1.41 -12.91
N ARG A 204 23.61 -0.72 -13.71
CA ARG A 204 24.06 -0.16 -14.99
C ARG A 204 25.05 0.99 -14.80
N ALA A 205 24.92 1.74 -13.69
CA ALA A 205 25.90 2.75 -13.28
C ALA A 205 27.20 2.16 -12.68
N GLY A 206 27.31 0.83 -12.58
CA GLY A 206 28.50 0.13 -12.08
C GLY A 206 28.44 -0.32 -10.63
N GLY A 207 27.36 -0.08 -9.91
CA GLY A 207 27.14 -0.57 -8.55
C GLY A 207 26.72 -2.04 -8.51
N ILE A 208 26.60 -2.58 -7.30
CA ILE A 208 26.24 -3.98 -7.01
C ILE A 208 24.95 -3.97 -6.18
N PRO A 209 23.77 -4.03 -6.81
CA PRO A 209 22.52 -4.07 -6.08
C PRO A 209 22.33 -5.41 -5.36
N VAL A 210 21.84 -5.33 -4.13
CA VAL A 210 21.51 -6.49 -3.28
C VAL A 210 20.05 -6.37 -2.86
N THR A 211 19.32 -7.48 -2.79
CA THR A 211 17.94 -7.51 -2.29
C THR A 211 17.94 -8.26 -0.96
N LEU A 212 17.61 -7.55 0.12
CA LEU A 212 17.50 -8.06 1.48
C LEU A 212 16.18 -7.59 2.10
N PRO A 213 15.54 -8.41 2.95
CA PRO A 213 14.35 -7.97 3.71
C PRO A 213 14.73 -6.93 4.77
N GLY A 214 13.76 -6.08 5.14
CA GLY A 214 14.00 -4.94 6.04
C GLY A 214 14.66 -5.32 7.37
N GLY A 215 14.25 -6.44 7.98
CA GLY A 215 14.80 -6.90 9.27
C GLY A 215 16.29 -7.26 9.27
N GLU A 216 16.92 -7.41 8.09
CA GLU A 216 18.33 -7.76 7.95
C GLU A 216 19.24 -6.54 7.68
N LEU A 217 18.65 -5.38 7.32
CA LEU A 217 19.40 -4.24 6.78
C LEU A 217 20.37 -3.62 7.78
N PHE A 218 19.94 -3.42 9.03
CA PHE A 218 20.78 -2.82 10.05
C PHE A 218 22.08 -3.65 10.24
N THR A 219 21.95 -4.95 10.41
CA THR A 219 23.10 -5.84 10.60
C THR A 219 23.98 -5.87 9.35
N ALA A 220 23.40 -5.95 8.15
CA ALA A 220 24.15 -5.98 6.90
C ALA A 220 24.95 -4.68 6.68
N LEU A 221 24.37 -3.52 7.00
CA LEU A 221 25.03 -2.23 6.92
C LEU A 221 26.11 -2.06 7.97
N GLN A 222 25.82 -2.44 9.22
CA GLN A 222 26.75 -2.34 10.36
C GLN A 222 27.99 -3.23 10.18
N THR A 223 27.82 -4.44 9.64
CA THR A 223 28.92 -5.40 9.42
C THR A 223 29.67 -5.19 8.11
N GLY A 224 29.23 -4.25 7.25
CA GLY A 224 29.85 -3.99 5.96
C GLY A 224 29.57 -5.06 4.89
N VAL A 225 28.58 -5.91 5.08
CA VAL A 225 28.07 -6.84 4.04
C VAL A 225 27.53 -6.02 2.86
N ILE A 226 26.90 -4.87 3.16
CA ILE A 226 26.54 -3.82 2.20
C ILE A 226 27.19 -2.51 2.60
N ASP A 227 27.55 -1.67 1.62
CA ASP A 227 28.12 -0.34 1.80
C ASP A 227 27.02 0.73 2.01
N ALA A 228 25.83 0.46 1.49
CA ALA A 228 24.69 1.38 1.52
C ALA A 228 23.35 0.63 1.51
N THR A 229 22.31 1.30 1.99
CA THR A 229 20.93 0.84 1.89
C THR A 229 19.97 2.01 1.73
N GLU A 230 18.98 1.89 0.87
CA GLU A 230 17.75 2.65 0.99
C GLU A 230 16.74 1.88 1.85
N TRP A 231 15.72 2.59 2.35
CA TRP A 231 14.58 1.95 2.99
C TRP A 231 13.29 2.73 2.74
N VAL A 232 13.01 3.80 3.49
CA VAL A 232 11.86 4.69 3.26
C VAL A 232 12.25 6.15 3.44
N GLY A 233 12.48 6.55 4.68
CA GLY A 233 12.72 7.93 5.06
C GLY A 233 12.93 8.10 6.54
N PRO A 234 13.15 9.34 7.02
CA PRO A 234 13.64 9.61 8.37
C PRO A 234 12.90 8.90 9.50
N TYR A 235 11.58 8.83 9.43
CA TYR A 235 10.76 8.23 10.49
C TYR A 235 10.97 6.71 10.62
N ASN A 236 11.00 6.01 9.50
CA ASN A 236 11.26 4.57 9.48
C ASN A 236 12.72 4.27 9.77
N ASP A 237 13.63 5.02 9.14
CA ASP A 237 15.06 4.78 9.18
C ASP A 237 15.63 4.99 10.59
N LEU A 238 15.12 6.01 11.31
CA LEU A 238 15.42 6.23 12.73
C LEU A 238 15.01 5.03 13.60
N THR A 239 13.85 4.43 13.31
CA THR A 239 13.35 3.27 14.05
C THR A 239 14.23 2.02 13.83
N PHE A 240 14.81 1.85 12.65
CA PHE A 240 15.78 0.78 12.39
C PHE A 240 17.17 1.07 12.99
N GLY A 241 17.44 2.30 13.39
CA GLY A 241 18.71 2.67 13.99
C GLY A 241 19.83 2.83 12.97
N PHE A 242 19.54 3.09 11.68
CA PHE A 242 20.56 3.20 10.63
C PHE A 242 21.61 4.26 10.92
N GLN A 243 21.28 5.32 11.67
CA GLN A 243 22.22 6.35 12.14
C GLN A 243 23.35 5.79 13.04
N GLN A 244 23.19 4.57 13.58
CA GLN A 244 24.24 3.89 14.35
C GLN A 244 25.15 3.05 13.45
N ALA A 245 24.73 2.76 12.22
CA ALA A 245 25.43 1.90 11.28
C ALA A 245 26.08 2.67 10.13
N ALA A 246 25.54 3.85 9.75
CA ALA A 246 26.06 4.68 8.67
C ALA A 246 25.98 6.17 9.01
N LYS A 247 26.88 6.95 8.44
CA LYS A 247 27.07 8.36 8.76
C LYS A 247 26.35 9.30 7.79
N TYR A 248 26.34 8.94 6.49
CA TYR A 248 25.83 9.79 5.44
C TYR A 248 24.41 9.41 5.06
N TYR A 249 23.53 10.40 4.98
CA TYR A 249 22.13 10.22 4.59
C TYR A 249 21.83 11.05 3.35
N TYR A 250 21.60 10.38 2.23
CA TYR A 250 21.49 11.01 0.92
C TYR A 250 20.06 11.28 0.48
N TYR A 251 19.86 12.37 -0.25
CA TYR A 251 18.64 12.77 -0.95
C TYR A 251 18.93 13.32 -2.34
N PRO A 252 17.92 13.41 -3.24
CA PRO A 252 16.56 12.93 -3.15
C PRO A 252 16.46 11.42 -3.39
N GLY A 253 15.34 10.82 -2.96
CA GLY A 253 14.99 9.44 -3.24
C GLY A 253 14.47 9.25 -4.67
N TRP A 254 15.32 9.45 -5.64
CA TRP A 254 15.03 9.41 -7.08
C TRP A 254 14.41 8.09 -7.55
N HIS A 255 14.68 7.00 -6.84
CA HIS A 255 14.25 5.64 -7.15
C HIS A 255 12.78 5.37 -6.79
N GLU A 256 12.28 6.02 -5.72
CA GLU A 256 10.93 5.83 -5.20
C GLU A 256 10.29 7.17 -4.79
N PRO A 257 9.78 7.93 -5.77
CA PRO A 257 9.16 9.25 -5.50
C PRO A 257 7.77 9.17 -4.88
N GLY A 258 7.14 7.97 -4.90
CA GLY A 258 5.80 7.76 -4.34
C GLY A 258 5.46 6.28 -4.28
N SER A 259 6.07 5.52 -3.35
CA SER A 259 5.92 4.07 -3.31
C SER A 259 4.58 3.64 -2.74
N MET A 260 3.72 3.14 -3.63
CA MET A 260 2.44 2.55 -3.26
C MET A 260 2.63 1.11 -2.79
N LEU A 261 1.97 0.78 -1.68
CA LEU A 261 1.93 -0.57 -1.11
C LEU A 261 0.67 -1.29 -1.57
N GLU A 262 0.75 -2.61 -1.60
CA GLU A 262 -0.30 -3.47 -2.10
C GLU A 262 -0.91 -4.34 -1.00
N LEU A 263 -2.23 -4.43 -0.99
CA LEU A 263 -2.97 -5.50 -0.36
C LEU A 263 -3.27 -6.55 -1.43
N LEU A 264 -2.71 -7.72 -1.26
CA LEU A 264 -2.93 -8.88 -2.12
C LEU A 264 -4.05 -9.73 -1.53
N ILE A 265 -5.01 -10.15 -2.32
CA ILE A 265 -6.07 -11.06 -1.90
C ILE A 265 -6.13 -12.22 -2.86
N ASN A 266 -6.20 -13.47 -2.37
CA ASN A 266 -6.45 -14.61 -3.24
C ASN A 266 -7.74 -14.39 -4.02
N GLN A 267 -7.72 -14.54 -5.34
CA GLN A 267 -8.83 -14.19 -6.22
C GLN A 267 -10.08 -15.05 -5.97
N ASP A 268 -9.90 -16.32 -5.63
CA ASP A 268 -11.02 -17.23 -5.36
C ASP A 268 -11.70 -16.85 -4.04
N GLU A 269 -10.92 -16.56 -3.01
CA GLU A 269 -11.40 -16.06 -1.73
C GLU A 269 -12.12 -14.72 -1.89
N TRP A 270 -11.53 -13.81 -2.68
CA TRP A 270 -12.20 -12.55 -3.02
C TRP A 270 -13.55 -12.78 -3.69
N ASN A 271 -13.60 -13.66 -4.69
CA ASN A 271 -14.82 -13.93 -5.44
C ASN A 271 -15.93 -14.50 -4.55
N ALA A 272 -15.56 -15.33 -3.56
CA ALA A 272 -16.47 -15.97 -2.62
C ALA A 272 -17.07 -15.02 -1.55
N LEU A 273 -16.48 -13.82 -1.36
CA LEU A 273 -16.97 -12.85 -0.40
C LEU A 273 -18.30 -12.22 -0.82
N PRO A 274 -19.19 -11.93 0.13
CA PRO A 274 -20.38 -11.13 -0.11
C PRO A 274 -19.99 -9.66 -0.43
N LYS A 275 -20.85 -8.98 -1.18
CA LYS A 275 -20.59 -7.62 -1.68
C LYS A 275 -20.27 -6.63 -0.56
N ASN A 276 -20.94 -6.71 0.58
CA ASN A 276 -20.70 -5.80 1.70
C ASN A 276 -19.25 -5.90 2.22
N LEU A 277 -18.72 -7.12 2.39
CA LEU A 277 -17.36 -7.31 2.86
C LEU A 277 -16.31 -6.85 1.82
N LYS A 278 -16.57 -7.05 0.52
CA LYS A 278 -15.71 -6.49 -0.55
C LYS A 278 -15.60 -4.96 -0.44
N VAL A 279 -16.73 -4.28 -0.28
CA VAL A 279 -16.78 -2.81 -0.13
C VAL A 279 -16.05 -2.36 1.15
N ILE A 280 -16.21 -3.09 2.25
CA ILE A 280 -15.54 -2.80 3.51
C ILE A 280 -14.01 -2.91 3.35
N ILE A 281 -13.51 -4.00 2.75
CA ILE A 281 -12.06 -4.19 2.53
C ILE A 281 -11.49 -3.09 1.62
N GLU A 282 -12.15 -2.79 0.49
CA GLU A 282 -11.71 -1.73 -0.42
C GLU A 282 -11.71 -0.35 0.26
N THR A 283 -12.70 -0.08 1.13
CA THR A 283 -12.79 1.16 1.89
C THR A 283 -11.70 1.26 2.95
N ALA A 284 -11.45 0.19 3.71
CA ALA A 284 -10.40 0.12 4.70
C ALA A 284 -9.01 0.30 4.07
N ALA A 285 -8.73 -0.40 2.98
CA ALA A 285 -7.46 -0.29 2.25
C ALA A 285 -7.24 1.14 1.74
N LYS A 286 -8.26 1.76 1.15
CA LYS A 286 -8.19 3.15 0.67
C LYS A 286 -7.98 4.16 1.79
N ALA A 287 -8.65 3.98 2.93
CA ALA A 287 -8.47 4.84 4.11
C ALA A 287 -7.04 4.72 4.64
N VAL A 288 -6.51 3.51 4.76
CA VAL A 288 -5.15 3.26 5.24
C VAL A 288 -4.10 3.74 4.25
N ASN A 289 -4.35 3.66 2.94
CA ASN A 289 -3.45 4.22 1.92
C ASN A 289 -3.19 5.71 2.15
N GLN A 290 -4.23 6.49 2.47
CA GLN A 290 -4.09 7.91 2.79
C GLN A 290 -3.48 8.13 4.18
N ASP A 291 -3.95 7.41 5.19
CA ASP A 291 -3.50 7.54 6.58
C ASP A 291 -1.98 7.30 6.74
N ILE A 292 -1.43 6.32 6.01
CA ILE A 292 0.01 6.05 6.00
C ILE A 292 0.79 7.18 5.34
N LEU A 293 0.32 7.73 4.23
CA LEU A 293 0.94 8.89 3.58
C LEU A 293 0.96 10.11 4.51
N ASP A 294 -0.14 10.38 5.19
CA ASP A 294 -0.27 11.46 6.16
C ASP A 294 0.68 11.26 7.35
N GLU A 295 0.78 10.02 7.86
CA GLU A 295 1.71 9.67 8.94
C GLU A 295 3.16 9.95 8.55
N TYR A 296 3.60 9.50 7.36
CA TYR A 296 4.95 9.76 6.87
C TYR A 296 5.20 11.26 6.68
N THR A 297 4.29 11.96 6.05
CA THR A 297 4.38 13.42 5.84
C THR A 297 4.51 14.17 7.16
N ALA A 298 3.72 13.82 8.16
CA ALA A 298 3.73 14.48 9.46
C ALA A 298 4.98 14.14 10.30
N ARG A 299 5.50 12.91 10.21
CA ARG A 299 6.54 12.43 11.11
C ARG A 299 7.96 12.51 10.56
N ASN A 300 8.14 12.44 9.23
CA ASN A 300 9.46 12.49 8.61
C ASN A 300 10.21 13.78 8.95
N ASN A 301 9.53 14.94 8.98
CA ASN A 301 10.18 16.21 9.28
C ASN A 301 10.76 16.27 10.72
N LYS A 302 10.06 15.67 11.70
CA LYS A 302 10.53 15.61 13.09
C LYS A 302 11.70 14.61 13.21
N ALA A 303 11.56 13.45 12.62
CA ALA A 303 12.59 12.41 12.62
C ALA A 303 13.87 12.88 11.93
N LEU A 304 13.76 13.62 10.82
CA LEU A 304 14.93 14.19 10.13
C LEU A 304 15.71 15.16 11.04
N ARG A 305 15.01 16.06 11.76
CA ARG A 305 15.67 16.95 12.74
C ARG A 305 16.36 16.16 13.84
N GLU A 306 15.73 15.13 14.36
CA GLU A 306 16.31 14.25 15.38
C GLU A 306 17.58 13.56 14.87
N LEU A 307 17.55 13.02 13.66
CA LEU A 307 18.71 12.41 13.01
C LEU A 307 19.87 13.39 12.86
N VAL A 308 19.61 14.63 12.42
CA VAL A 308 20.64 15.65 12.21
C VAL A 308 21.11 16.28 13.51
N ASP A 309 20.17 16.78 14.34
CA ASP A 309 20.50 17.64 15.50
C ASP A 309 20.94 16.83 16.73
N VAL A 310 20.41 15.60 16.90
CA VAL A 310 20.70 14.76 18.07
C VAL A 310 21.71 13.67 17.74
N HIS A 311 21.58 13.02 16.59
CA HIS A 311 22.44 11.90 16.20
C HIS A 311 23.64 12.31 15.32
N GLY A 312 23.70 13.57 14.88
CA GLY A 312 24.83 14.11 14.09
C GLY A 312 24.96 13.50 12.69
N VAL A 313 23.82 13.04 12.11
CA VAL A 313 23.79 12.47 10.77
C VAL A 313 24.13 13.54 9.74
N GLU A 314 25.04 13.23 8.81
CA GLU A 314 25.39 14.12 7.72
C GLU A 314 24.42 13.98 6.56
N LEU A 315 23.46 14.92 6.48
CA LEU A 315 22.53 15.01 5.36
C LEU A 315 23.25 15.50 4.10
N ARG A 316 23.20 14.75 3.03
CA ARG A 316 23.92 15.02 1.78
C ARG A 316 22.99 14.99 0.57
N LYS A 317 23.12 16.00 -0.30
CA LYS A 317 22.52 15.95 -1.63
C LYS A 317 23.38 15.10 -2.55
N LEU A 318 22.75 14.23 -3.35
CA LEU A 318 23.47 13.58 -4.46
C LEU A 318 23.97 14.64 -5.45
N PRO A 319 25.19 14.47 -6.01
CA PRO A 319 25.66 15.32 -7.08
C PRO A 319 24.71 15.36 -8.27
N ASP A 320 24.54 16.54 -8.87
CA ASP A 320 23.55 16.74 -9.94
C ASP A 320 23.89 15.93 -11.21
N ASP A 321 25.17 15.69 -11.48
CA ASP A 321 25.63 14.82 -12.57
C ASP A 321 25.27 13.34 -12.33
N VAL A 322 25.36 12.86 -11.10
CA VAL A 322 24.93 11.50 -10.72
C VAL A 322 23.42 11.34 -10.92
N ILE A 323 22.63 12.33 -10.49
CA ILE A 323 21.17 12.34 -10.68
C ILE A 323 20.82 12.35 -12.16
N ALA A 324 21.50 13.18 -12.96
CA ALA A 324 21.27 13.28 -14.39
C ALA A 324 21.54 11.95 -15.11
N GLU A 325 22.67 11.30 -14.79
CA GLU A 325 23.01 10.00 -15.36
C GLU A 325 22.02 8.90 -14.94
N PHE A 326 21.65 8.85 -13.66
CA PHE A 326 20.63 7.89 -13.20
C PHE A 326 19.30 8.07 -13.92
N LYS A 327 18.92 9.31 -14.25
CA LYS A 327 17.70 9.59 -15.00
C LYS A 327 17.75 9.07 -16.44
N VAL A 328 18.90 9.22 -17.11
CA VAL A 328 19.14 8.67 -18.45
C VAL A 328 19.04 7.15 -18.39
N ILE A 329 19.81 6.52 -17.50
CA ILE A 329 19.83 5.06 -17.33
C ILE A 329 18.43 4.52 -17.00
N ALA A 330 17.66 5.18 -16.12
CA ALA A 330 16.30 4.78 -15.76
C ALA A 330 15.38 4.80 -16.98
N THR A 331 15.47 5.84 -17.81
CA THR A 331 14.68 5.96 -19.03
C THR A 331 14.98 4.83 -19.99
N ASP A 332 16.27 4.55 -20.24
CA ASP A 332 16.70 3.46 -21.13
C ASP A 332 16.19 2.09 -20.63
N ILE A 333 16.29 1.82 -19.33
CA ILE A 333 15.78 0.58 -18.72
C ILE A 333 14.27 0.42 -18.93
N LEU A 334 13.49 1.48 -18.72
CA LEU A 334 12.04 1.45 -18.89
C LEU A 334 11.65 1.17 -20.35
N GLU A 335 12.29 1.84 -21.32
CA GLU A 335 12.07 1.63 -22.75
C GLU A 335 12.49 0.20 -23.17
N GLU A 336 13.64 -0.29 -22.73
CA GLU A 336 14.10 -1.64 -23.01
C GLU A 336 13.19 -2.73 -22.43
N ASN A 337 12.69 -2.54 -21.19
CA ASN A 337 11.80 -3.50 -20.55
C ASN A 337 10.44 -3.51 -21.25
N ALA A 338 9.93 -2.35 -21.64
CA ALA A 338 8.71 -2.23 -22.46
C ALA A 338 8.87 -2.90 -23.82
N ALA A 339 10.02 -2.80 -24.48
CA ALA A 339 10.27 -3.44 -25.77
C ALA A 339 10.35 -4.98 -25.71
N LYS A 340 10.64 -5.54 -24.51
CA LYS A 340 10.82 -7.00 -24.33
C LYS A 340 9.54 -7.73 -23.91
N ASP A 341 8.56 -7.04 -23.33
CA ASP A 341 7.37 -7.65 -22.74
C ASP A 341 6.14 -6.79 -23.05
N GLU A 342 5.13 -7.42 -23.67
CA GLU A 342 3.90 -6.74 -24.11
C GLU A 342 3.09 -6.19 -22.91
N THR A 343 3.03 -6.94 -21.81
CA THR A 343 2.33 -6.52 -20.59
C THR A 343 3.03 -5.34 -19.94
N VAL A 344 4.36 -5.39 -19.84
CA VAL A 344 5.19 -4.26 -19.37
C VAL A 344 4.96 -3.05 -20.27
N ASN A 345 4.98 -3.23 -21.60
CA ASN A 345 4.74 -2.12 -22.53
C ASN A 345 3.37 -1.48 -22.31
N LYS A 346 2.31 -2.29 -22.21
CA LYS A 346 0.94 -1.81 -22.00
C LYS A 346 0.84 -0.94 -20.74
N VAL A 347 1.41 -1.41 -19.63
CA VAL A 347 1.42 -0.68 -18.36
C VAL A 347 2.28 0.59 -18.46
N TYR A 348 3.48 0.48 -19.02
CA TYR A 348 4.40 1.61 -19.19
C TYR A 348 3.80 2.72 -20.05
N GLN A 349 3.14 2.41 -21.17
CA GLN A 349 2.52 3.44 -22.01
C GLN A 349 1.41 4.19 -21.28
N SER A 350 0.59 3.50 -20.50
CA SER A 350 -0.44 4.14 -19.67
C SER A 350 0.19 5.03 -18.61
N TYR A 351 1.20 4.53 -17.89
CA TYR A 351 1.94 5.25 -16.86
C TYR A 351 2.62 6.51 -17.42
N LYS A 352 3.36 6.36 -18.54
CA LYS A 352 4.08 7.43 -19.21
C LYS A 352 3.16 8.55 -19.67
N LYS A 353 2.06 8.20 -20.34
CA LYS A 353 1.05 9.15 -20.77
C LYS A 353 0.48 9.94 -19.61
N PHE A 354 0.05 9.26 -18.54
CA PHE A 354 -0.49 9.92 -17.35
C PHE A 354 0.55 10.85 -16.72
N LYS A 355 1.82 10.41 -16.59
CA LYS A 355 2.90 11.23 -16.05
C LYS A 355 3.12 12.50 -16.86
N GLU A 356 3.12 12.42 -18.20
CA GLU A 356 3.27 13.59 -19.07
C GLU A 356 2.12 14.59 -18.86
N GLU A 357 0.87 14.10 -18.79
CA GLU A 357 -0.32 14.93 -18.61
C GLU A 357 -0.35 15.61 -17.22
N VAL A 358 -0.11 14.86 -16.14
CA VAL A 358 -0.16 15.41 -14.78
C VAL A 358 1.01 16.35 -14.49
N SER A 359 2.23 16.06 -14.99
CA SER A 359 3.39 16.93 -14.81
C SER A 359 3.21 18.27 -15.55
N ALA A 360 2.53 18.27 -16.69
CA ALA A 360 2.22 19.52 -17.39
C ALA A 360 1.28 20.44 -16.57
N TYR A 361 0.33 19.83 -15.83
CA TYR A 361 -0.56 20.58 -14.93
C TYR A 361 0.17 21.03 -13.65
N HIS A 362 0.98 20.16 -13.03
CA HIS A 362 1.68 20.49 -11.78
C HIS A 362 2.64 21.66 -11.93
N LYS A 363 3.31 21.79 -13.08
CA LYS A 363 4.17 22.96 -13.38
C LYS A 363 3.49 24.32 -13.23
N VAL A 364 2.19 24.41 -13.51
CA VAL A 364 1.41 25.66 -13.44
C VAL A 364 0.49 25.71 -12.21
N SER A 365 0.53 24.71 -11.37
CA SER A 365 -0.27 24.62 -10.13
C SER A 365 0.63 24.40 -8.91
N GLU A 366 0.87 23.17 -8.51
CA GLU A 366 1.53 22.86 -7.25
C GLU A 366 3.00 23.28 -7.22
N ASP A 367 3.76 23.01 -8.30
CA ASP A 367 5.17 23.41 -8.40
C ASP A 367 5.31 24.91 -8.33
N ALA A 368 4.52 25.65 -9.13
CA ALA A 368 4.53 27.11 -9.13
C ALA A 368 4.09 27.70 -7.78
N PHE A 369 3.13 27.06 -7.09
CA PHE A 369 2.73 27.49 -5.73
C PHE A 369 3.81 27.22 -4.70
N VAL A 370 4.45 26.05 -4.75
CA VAL A 370 5.55 25.71 -3.82
C VAL A 370 6.73 26.66 -4.00
N GLU A 371 7.10 26.98 -5.23
CA GLU A 371 8.11 27.99 -5.54
C GLU A 371 7.74 29.35 -4.93
N ALA A 372 6.55 29.87 -5.25
CA ALA A 372 6.08 31.16 -4.74
C ALA A 372 5.92 31.22 -3.20
N ARG A 373 5.71 30.08 -2.55
CA ARG A 373 5.61 30.03 -1.10
C ARG A 373 6.99 30.07 -0.41
N ASN A 374 8.03 29.58 -1.08
CA ASN A 374 9.37 29.44 -0.51
C ASN A 374 10.27 30.65 -0.81
N ASP A 375 9.90 31.52 -1.78
CA ASP A 375 10.50 32.83 -2.06
C ASP A 375 10.08 33.91 -1.03
#